data_59f2ff95393a1db6537888bdd93cf926
#
_entry.id   59f2ff95393a1db6537888bdd93cf926
#
_cell.length_a   1.000
_cell.length_b   1.000
_cell.length_c   1.000
_cell.angle_alpha   90.00
_cell.angle_beta   90.00
_cell.angle_gamma   90.00
#
_symmetry.space_group_name_H-M   'P 1'
#
loop_
_entity.id
_entity.type
_entity.pdbx_description
1 polymer ?
#
loop_
_entity_poly.entity_id
_entity_poly.type
_entity_poly.pdbx_seq_one_letter_code
_entity_poly.pdbx_strand_id
1 'polypeptide(L)'
;DYILLTSVLLLSILSLFVMYSTDGGEILFHTKSHFSKIIIFFPLMIFIAFFNIKWWHNLSYLFYVAVILLLIYVSFFGIKSSGSRRWMDLYLFNLQPSELMKIAIILCLAKYYHRIKIENVNSITSIMTVVTIILIPIIMVLSQPDLGTSILIAASGLIVLWLGCLLYTSDAADEGFC
;
A
#
# COMPACT_ATOMS: atom_id res chain seq x y z
N ASP A 1 5.91 4.23 -18.89
CA ASP A 1 5.40 3.00 -19.54
C ASP A 1 4.00 3.26 -20.10
N TYR A 2 3.93 3.44 -21.45
CA TYR A 2 2.68 3.78 -22.14
C TYR A 2 1.65 2.66 -22.07
N ILE A 3 2.11 1.39 -22.00
CA ILE A 3 1.21 0.22 -21.90
C ILE A 3 0.45 0.25 -20.59
N LEU A 4 1.14 0.55 -19.49
CA LEU A 4 0.52 0.66 -18.16
C LEU A 4 -0.49 1.82 -18.12
N LEU A 5 -0.10 2.97 -18.68
CA LEU A 5 -0.97 4.16 -18.71
C LEU A 5 -2.24 3.92 -19.53
N THR A 6 -2.11 3.32 -20.72
CA THR A 6 -3.27 2.97 -21.56
C THR A 6 -4.16 1.91 -20.91
N SER A 7 -3.58 0.93 -20.22
CA SER A 7 -4.34 -0.10 -19.50
C SER A 7 -5.17 0.51 -18.35
N VAL A 8 -4.58 1.41 -17.56
CA VAL A 8 -5.30 2.11 -16.49
C VAL A 8 -6.42 2.98 -17.04
N LEU A 9 -6.18 3.68 -18.16
CA LEU A 9 -7.18 4.50 -18.81
C LEU A 9 -8.35 3.65 -19.35
N LEU A 10 -8.08 2.53 -20.01
CA LEU A 10 -9.10 1.61 -20.48
C LEU A 10 -9.94 1.03 -19.33
N LEU A 11 -9.30 0.61 -18.24
CA LEU A 11 -10.01 0.13 -17.06
C LEU A 11 -10.86 1.22 -16.42
N SER A 12 -10.39 2.47 -16.39
CA SER A 12 -11.16 3.60 -15.89
C SER A 12 -12.40 3.87 -16.73
N ILE A 13 -12.29 3.80 -18.07
CA ILE A 13 -13.42 3.94 -18.98
C ILE A 13 -14.41 2.79 -18.79
N LEU A 14 -13.94 1.55 -18.74
CA LEU A 14 -14.80 0.39 -18.50
C LEU A 14 -15.56 0.50 -17.19
N SER A 15 -14.88 0.95 -16.10
CA SER A 15 -15.53 1.14 -14.81
C SER A 15 -16.62 2.22 -14.84
N LEU A 16 -16.46 3.27 -15.65
CA LEU A 16 -17.52 4.27 -15.86
C LEU A 16 -18.73 3.68 -16.56
N PHE A 17 -18.54 2.83 -17.58
CA PHE A 17 -19.65 2.16 -18.24
C PHE A 17 -20.41 1.24 -17.29
N VAL A 18 -19.70 0.50 -16.44
CA VAL A 18 -20.34 -0.37 -15.43
C VAL A 18 -21.15 0.48 -14.44
N MET A 19 -20.58 1.59 -13.93
CA MET A 19 -21.30 2.48 -13.02
C MET A 19 -22.53 3.12 -13.68
N TYR A 20 -22.41 3.56 -14.93
CA TYR A 20 -23.55 4.08 -15.70
C TYR A 20 -24.66 3.03 -15.87
N SER A 21 -24.28 1.78 -16.12
CA SER A 21 -25.24 0.67 -16.21
C SER A 21 -25.93 0.38 -14.87
N THR A 22 -25.19 0.45 -13.75
CA THR A 22 -25.77 0.24 -12.40
C THR A 22 -26.71 1.37 -11.98
N ASP A 23 -26.48 2.59 -12.46
CA ASP A 23 -27.37 3.75 -12.25
C ASP A 23 -28.62 3.73 -13.18
N GLY A 24 -28.85 2.63 -13.91
CA GLY A 24 -30.03 2.46 -14.77
C GLY A 24 -29.96 3.18 -16.11
N GLY A 25 -28.76 3.57 -16.57
CA GLY A 25 -28.53 4.32 -17.82
C GLY A 25 -28.70 5.83 -17.66
N GLU A 26 -28.78 6.33 -16.44
CA GLU A 26 -28.77 7.76 -16.12
C GLU A 26 -27.49 8.16 -15.40
N ILE A 27 -27.08 9.44 -15.54
CA ILE A 27 -25.90 9.96 -14.82
C ILE A 27 -26.32 10.39 -13.42
N LEU A 28 -26.44 9.42 -12.51
CA LEU A 28 -26.81 9.63 -11.13
C LEU A 28 -25.58 9.90 -10.22
N PHE A 29 -25.82 9.91 -8.92
CA PHE A 29 -24.81 10.25 -7.90
C PHE A 29 -23.56 9.35 -7.98
N HIS A 30 -23.74 8.04 -8.18
CA HIS A 30 -22.62 7.08 -8.19
C HIS A 30 -21.71 7.30 -9.42
N THR A 31 -22.29 7.44 -10.61
CA THR A 31 -21.55 7.75 -11.85
C THR A 31 -20.81 9.07 -11.76
N LYS A 32 -21.46 10.14 -11.27
CA LYS A 32 -20.80 11.46 -11.06
C LYS A 32 -19.65 11.39 -10.08
N SER A 33 -19.86 10.73 -8.94
CA SER A 33 -18.82 10.57 -7.91
C SER A 33 -17.61 9.81 -8.44
N HIS A 34 -17.87 8.72 -9.21
CA HIS A 34 -16.79 7.93 -9.80
C HIS A 34 -16.00 8.72 -10.86
N PHE A 35 -16.72 9.42 -11.74
CA PHE A 35 -16.11 10.29 -12.74
C PHE A 35 -15.24 11.38 -12.14
N SER A 36 -15.72 12.07 -11.09
CA SER A 36 -14.93 13.08 -10.37
C SER A 36 -13.66 12.51 -9.77
N LYS A 37 -13.71 11.28 -9.23
CA LYS A 37 -12.53 10.59 -8.69
C LYS A 37 -11.51 10.30 -9.79
N ILE A 38 -11.94 9.85 -10.96
CA ILE A 38 -11.04 9.60 -12.09
C ILE A 38 -10.36 10.89 -12.52
N ILE A 39 -11.10 12.00 -12.66
CA ILE A 39 -10.55 13.31 -13.06
C ILE A 39 -9.49 13.80 -12.04
N ILE A 40 -9.65 13.52 -10.77
CA ILE A 40 -8.72 13.95 -9.72
C ILE A 40 -7.52 13.01 -9.65
N PHE A 41 -7.76 11.70 -9.57
CA PHE A 41 -6.70 10.74 -9.28
C PHE A 41 -5.87 10.34 -10.49
N PHE A 42 -6.40 10.41 -11.70
CA PHE A 42 -5.63 10.08 -12.90
C PHE A 42 -4.50 11.11 -13.16
N PRO A 43 -4.74 12.44 -13.15
CA PRO A 43 -3.66 13.41 -13.22
C PRO A 43 -2.70 13.35 -12.02
N LEU A 44 -3.23 13.07 -10.80
CA LEU A 44 -2.41 12.90 -9.61
C LEU A 44 -1.44 11.72 -9.76
N MET A 45 -1.90 10.60 -10.34
CA MET A 45 -1.05 9.44 -10.64
C MET A 45 0.10 9.84 -11.58
N ILE A 46 -0.22 10.57 -12.66
CA ILE A 46 0.79 11.08 -13.60
C ILE A 46 1.76 12.02 -12.89
N PHE A 47 1.28 12.93 -12.07
CA PHE A 47 2.10 13.85 -11.29
C PHE A 47 3.07 13.12 -10.37
N ILE A 48 2.57 12.12 -9.64
CA ILE A 48 3.39 11.27 -8.75
C ILE A 48 4.48 10.52 -9.54
N ALA A 49 4.19 10.10 -10.77
CA ALA A 49 5.14 9.38 -11.62
C ALA A 49 6.37 10.22 -12.03
N PHE A 50 6.28 11.56 -11.98
CA PHE A 50 7.42 12.45 -12.23
C PHE A 50 8.36 12.60 -11.03
N PHE A 51 7.93 12.19 -9.84
CA PHE A 51 8.81 12.27 -8.67
C PHE A 51 9.93 11.24 -8.74
N ASN A 52 11.15 11.69 -8.43
CA ASN A 52 12.30 10.81 -8.39
C ASN A 52 12.15 9.79 -7.25
N ILE A 53 12.40 8.52 -7.55
CA ILE A 53 12.34 7.39 -6.60
C ILE A 53 13.18 7.64 -5.34
N LYS A 54 14.26 8.44 -5.44
CA LYS A 54 15.10 8.80 -4.28
C LYS A 54 14.34 9.56 -3.20
N TRP A 55 13.34 10.37 -3.56
CA TRP A 55 12.49 11.06 -2.60
C TRP A 55 11.66 10.08 -1.79
N TRP A 56 11.02 9.14 -2.46
CA TRP A 56 10.25 8.08 -1.83
C TRP A 56 11.11 7.23 -0.91
N HIS A 57 12.30 6.87 -1.35
CA HIS A 57 13.26 6.16 -0.54
C HIS A 57 13.67 6.95 0.71
N ASN A 58 13.94 8.24 0.60
CA ASN A 58 14.31 9.06 1.75
C ASN A 58 13.17 9.20 2.75
N LEU A 59 11.94 9.33 2.28
CA LEU A 59 10.75 9.57 3.09
C LEU A 59 10.11 8.28 3.64
N SER A 60 10.57 7.10 3.23
CA SER A 60 9.89 5.82 3.47
C SER A 60 9.62 5.50 4.95
N TYR A 61 10.56 5.75 5.86
CA TYR A 61 10.33 5.53 7.29
C TYR A 61 9.31 6.51 7.87
N LEU A 62 9.40 7.78 7.49
CA LEU A 62 8.42 8.79 7.91
C LEU A 62 7.03 8.45 7.37
N PHE A 63 6.95 8.03 6.12
CA PHE A 63 5.69 7.60 5.51
C PHE A 63 5.10 6.39 6.22
N TYR A 64 5.91 5.38 6.55
CA TYR A 64 5.47 4.21 7.32
C TYR A 64 4.90 4.62 8.69
N VAL A 65 5.62 5.45 9.45
CA VAL A 65 5.16 5.93 10.75
C VAL A 65 3.88 6.76 10.62
N ALA A 66 3.80 7.64 9.62
CA ALA A 66 2.60 8.43 9.37
C ALA A 66 1.37 7.55 9.09
N VAL A 67 1.54 6.49 8.29
CA VAL A 67 0.43 5.57 8.00
C VAL A 67 0.05 4.73 9.24
N ILE A 68 1.00 4.34 10.09
CA ILE A 68 0.69 3.72 11.39
C ILE A 68 -0.16 4.66 12.26
N LEU A 69 0.20 5.94 12.32
CA LEU A 69 -0.59 6.92 13.08
C LEU A 69 -2.00 7.09 12.49
N LEU A 70 -2.14 7.06 11.17
CA LEU A 70 -3.46 7.07 10.52
C LEU A 70 -4.28 5.80 10.83
N LEU A 71 -3.66 4.63 10.89
CA LEU A 71 -4.33 3.39 11.30
C LEU A 71 -4.83 3.48 12.74
N ILE A 72 -4.01 4.03 13.65
CA ILE A 72 -4.42 4.29 15.04
C ILE A 72 -5.61 5.26 15.07
N TYR A 73 -5.49 6.38 14.37
CA TYR A 73 -6.54 7.39 14.30
C TYR A 73 -7.89 6.81 13.84
N VAL A 74 -7.86 6.03 12.74
CA VAL A 74 -9.10 5.42 12.19
C VAL A 74 -9.69 4.38 13.13
N SER A 75 -8.89 3.65 13.89
CA SER A 75 -9.39 2.69 14.89
C SER A 75 -10.26 3.37 15.95
N PHE A 76 -9.93 4.62 16.33
CA PHE A 76 -10.68 5.36 17.32
C PHE A 76 -11.78 6.27 16.73
N PHE A 77 -11.47 6.99 15.65
CA PHE A 77 -12.29 8.06 15.09
C PHE A 77 -12.86 7.75 13.71
N GLY A 78 -12.55 6.59 13.11
CA GLY A 78 -13.01 6.22 11.78
C GLY A 78 -14.53 6.07 11.67
N ILE A 79 -15.03 6.22 10.42
CA ILE A 79 -16.42 5.99 10.08
C ILE A 79 -16.74 4.51 10.25
N LYS A 80 -17.84 4.22 10.94
CA LYS A 80 -18.38 2.86 11.03
C LYS A 80 -19.06 2.48 9.72
N SER A 81 -18.50 1.49 9.02
CA SER A 81 -19.10 0.88 7.85
C SER A 81 -19.10 -0.64 8.03
N SER A 82 -20.26 -1.27 7.87
CA SER A 82 -20.42 -2.73 8.02
C SER A 82 -19.82 -3.30 9.30
N GLY A 83 -20.02 -2.59 10.43
CA GLY A 83 -19.58 -3.05 11.76
C GLY A 83 -18.12 -2.77 12.12
N SER A 84 -17.32 -2.20 11.25
CA SER A 84 -15.92 -1.86 11.52
C SER A 84 -15.57 -0.42 11.16
N ARG A 85 -14.53 0.12 11.80
CA ARG A 85 -14.00 1.46 11.54
C ARG A 85 -12.75 1.35 10.70
N ARG A 86 -12.86 1.61 9.39
CA ARG A 86 -11.75 1.44 8.43
C ARG A 86 -11.50 2.68 7.57
N TRP A 87 -12.47 3.60 7.52
CA TRP A 87 -12.50 4.71 6.60
C TRP A 87 -12.38 6.04 7.32
N MET A 88 -11.64 6.94 6.71
CA MET A 88 -11.54 8.34 7.10
C MET A 88 -12.19 9.20 6.02
N ASP A 89 -13.11 10.07 6.41
CA ASP A 89 -13.75 11.02 5.50
C ASP A 89 -12.83 12.21 5.27
N LEU A 90 -12.50 12.45 4.02
CA LEU A 90 -11.73 13.61 3.56
C LEU A 90 -12.61 14.59 2.76
N TYR A 91 -13.94 14.62 3.00
CA TYR A 91 -14.93 15.41 2.29
C TYR A 91 -15.10 15.06 0.80
N LEU A 92 -14.04 14.89 0.06
CA LEU A 92 -14.05 14.55 -1.38
C LEU A 92 -14.08 13.05 -1.63
N PHE A 93 -13.47 12.28 -0.76
CA PHE A 93 -13.42 10.82 -0.85
C PHE A 93 -13.10 10.20 0.50
N ASN A 94 -13.47 8.93 0.65
CA ASN A 94 -13.12 8.16 1.83
C ASN A 94 -11.75 7.52 1.62
N LEU A 95 -10.82 7.78 2.55
CA LEU A 95 -9.49 7.18 2.55
C LEU A 95 -9.47 5.99 3.49
N GLN A 96 -8.90 4.87 3.03
CA GLN A 96 -8.61 3.71 3.86
C GLN A 96 -7.10 3.65 4.12
N PRO A 97 -6.61 3.91 5.34
CA PRO A 97 -5.17 3.95 5.62
C PRO A 97 -4.47 2.61 5.39
N SER A 98 -5.16 1.48 5.54
CA SER A 98 -4.59 0.16 5.25
C SER A 98 -4.21 -0.03 3.76
N GLU A 99 -4.84 0.70 2.82
CA GLU A 99 -4.43 0.72 1.42
C GLU A 99 -3.06 1.38 1.24
N LEU A 100 -2.83 2.49 1.96
CA LEU A 100 -1.53 3.17 1.98
C LEU A 100 -0.45 2.32 2.67
N MET A 101 -0.83 1.51 3.66
CA MET A 101 0.10 0.66 4.40
C MET A 101 0.77 -0.38 3.50
N LYS A 102 0.10 -0.91 2.49
CA LYS A 102 0.70 -1.86 1.52
C LYS A 102 1.90 -1.24 0.80
N ILE A 103 1.79 0.04 0.42
CA ILE A 103 2.88 0.78 -0.22
C ILE A 103 3.96 1.15 0.81
N ALA A 104 3.54 1.63 1.98
CA ALA A 104 4.44 2.06 3.04
C ALA A 104 5.37 0.95 3.52
N ILE A 105 4.86 -0.28 3.68
CA ILE A 105 5.65 -1.42 4.12
C ILE A 105 6.70 -1.82 3.09
N ILE A 106 6.35 -1.82 1.79
CA ILE A 106 7.29 -2.11 0.70
C ILE A 106 8.44 -1.09 0.70
N LEU A 107 8.12 0.20 0.77
CA LEU A 107 9.11 1.28 0.80
C LEU A 107 9.99 1.22 2.05
N CYS A 108 9.41 0.94 3.21
CA CYS A 108 10.11 0.83 4.48
C CYS A 108 11.11 -0.33 4.45
N LEU A 109 10.68 -1.51 4.05
CA LEU A 109 11.53 -2.69 3.97
C LEU A 109 12.60 -2.57 2.88
N ALA A 110 12.26 -2.01 1.71
CA ALA A 110 13.24 -1.76 0.66
C ALA A 110 14.37 -0.84 1.14
N LYS A 111 14.04 0.21 1.91
CA LYS A 111 15.04 1.08 2.51
C LYS A 111 15.84 0.38 3.59
N TYR A 112 15.21 -0.47 4.39
CA TYR A 112 15.89 -1.25 5.42
C TYR A 112 16.95 -2.16 4.80
N TYR A 113 16.58 -2.95 3.78
CA TYR A 113 17.51 -3.83 3.08
C TYR A 113 18.61 -3.07 2.33
N HIS A 114 18.32 -1.90 1.79
CA HIS A 114 19.34 -1.07 1.14
C HIS A 114 20.43 -0.56 2.12
N ARG A 115 20.11 -0.43 3.42
CA ARG A 115 21.03 0.09 4.43
C ARG A 115 21.78 -0.96 5.21
N ILE A 116 21.27 -2.18 5.26
CA ILE A 116 21.90 -3.25 6.04
C ILE A 116 23.12 -3.77 5.30
N LYS A 117 24.16 -4.12 6.06
CA LYS A 117 25.33 -4.79 5.50
C LYS A 117 24.97 -6.24 5.13
N ILE A 118 25.53 -6.75 4.02
CA ILE A 118 25.29 -8.10 3.52
C ILE A 118 25.49 -9.15 4.62
N GLU A 119 26.57 -9.03 5.39
CA GLU A 119 26.92 -9.93 6.49
C GLU A 119 25.83 -10.03 7.59
N ASN A 120 25.01 -9.00 7.74
CA ASN A 120 24.00 -8.89 8.80
C ASN A 120 22.58 -9.19 8.31
N VAL A 121 22.36 -9.48 7.04
CA VAL A 121 21.03 -9.71 6.50
C VAL A 121 20.34 -10.91 7.17
N ASN A 122 21.09 -11.99 7.38
CA ASN A 122 20.61 -13.23 8.00
C ASN A 122 20.76 -13.23 9.54
N SER A 123 21.16 -12.11 10.14
CA SER A 123 21.24 -12.05 11.60
C SER A 123 19.85 -12.10 12.22
N ILE A 124 19.72 -12.76 13.36
CA ILE A 124 18.46 -12.87 14.11
C ILE A 124 17.86 -11.48 14.40
N THR A 125 18.69 -10.49 14.64
CA THR A 125 18.27 -9.11 14.90
C THR A 125 17.60 -8.50 13.66
N SER A 126 18.16 -8.73 12.47
CA SER A 126 17.62 -8.21 11.22
C SER A 126 16.28 -8.86 10.89
N ILE A 127 16.20 -10.18 11.03
CA ILE A 127 14.96 -10.93 10.81
C ILE A 127 13.87 -10.46 11.78
N MET A 128 14.18 -10.33 13.06
CA MET A 128 13.24 -9.83 14.07
C MET A 128 12.75 -8.41 13.75
N THR A 129 13.63 -7.53 13.27
CA THR A 129 13.25 -6.17 12.87
C THR A 129 12.27 -6.20 11.69
N VAL A 130 12.56 -6.97 10.66
CA VAL A 130 11.68 -7.12 9.48
C VAL A 130 10.33 -7.70 9.88
N VAL A 131 10.35 -8.77 10.66
CA VAL A 131 9.12 -9.41 11.18
C VAL A 131 8.29 -8.41 11.99
N THR A 132 8.92 -7.59 12.84
CA THR A 132 8.23 -6.57 13.63
C THR A 132 7.58 -5.50 12.73
N ILE A 133 8.30 -5.01 11.71
CA ILE A 133 7.77 -4.05 10.74
C ILE A 133 6.54 -4.63 10.00
N ILE A 134 6.52 -5.93 9.73
CA ILE A 134 5.40 -6.59 9.06
C ILE A 134 4.24 -6.85 10.03
N LEU A 135 4.51 -7.35 11.23
CA LEU A 135 3.48 -7.78 12.17
C LEU A 135 2.68 -6.64 12.79
N ILE A 136 3.31 -5.49 13.08
CA ILE A 136 2.61 -4.36 13.69
C ILE A 136 1.38 -3.94 12.87
N PRO A 137 1.49 -3.59 11.58
CA PRO A 137 0.32 -3.20 10.80
C PRO A 137 -0.68 -4.33 10.59
N ILE A 138 -0.22 -5.59 10.48
CA ILE A 138 -1.12 -6.75 10.35
C ILE A 138 -2.04 -6.85 11.57
N ILE A 139 -1.48 -6.81 12.79
CA ILE A 139 -2.25 -6.90 14.04
C ILE A 139 -3.25 -5.74 14.12
N MET A 140 -2.83 -4.53 13.75
CA MET A 140 -3.71 -3.36 13.76
C MET A 140 -4.87 -3.51 12.77
N VAL A 141 -4.63 -3.99 11.55
CA VAL A 141 -5.67 -4.18 10.54
C VAL A 141 -6.59 -5.36 10.88
N LEU A 142 -6.04 -6.43 11.48
CA LEU A 142 -6.85 -7.54 12.00
C LEU A 142 -7.79 -7.09 13.13
N SER A 143 -7.37 -6.14 13.96
CA SER A 143 -8.25 -5.57 15.01
C SER A 143 -9.42 -4.76 14.42
N GLN A 144 -9.32 -4.33 13.15
CA GLN A 144 -10.38 -3.67 12.39
C GLN A 144 -11.28 -4.65 11.60
N PRO A 145 -11.38 -5.92 11.95
CA PRO A 145 -11.81 -7.14 11.24
C PRO A 145 -11.66 -7.08 9.70
N ASP A 146 -10.49 -6.71 9.21
CA ASP A 146 -10.17 -6.66 7.77
C ASP A 146 -9.13 -7.72 7.40
N LEU A 147 -9.61 -8.97 7.28
CA LEU A 147 -8.78 -10.11 6.95
C LEU A 147 -8.13 -9.98 5.55
N GLY A 148 -8.90 -9.52 4.56
CA GLY A 148 -8.41 -9.40 3.19
C GLY A 148 -7.22 -8.47 3.07
N THR A 149 -7.32 -7.28 3.65
CA THR A 149 -6.24 -6.28 3.61
C THR A 149 -5.04 -6.72 4.46
N SER A 150 -5.26 -7.37 5.60
CA SER A 150 -4.18 -7.91 6.44
C SER A 150 -3.35 -8.98 5.72
N ILE A 151 -4.00 -9.87 4.95
CA ILE A 151 -3.32 -10.86 4.10
C ILE A 151 -2.49 -10.16 3.01
N LEU A 152 -3.03 -9.13 2.36
CA LEU A 152 -2.29 -8.39 1.34
C LEU A 152 -1.08 -7.65 1.91
N ILE A 153 -1.19 -7.08 3.11
CA ILE A 153 -0.05 -6.46 3.82
C ILE A 153 1.00 -7.52 4.14
N ALA A 154 0.58 -8.67 4.68
CA ALA A 154 1.47 -9.79 4.99
C ALA A 154 2.20 -10.28 3.72
N ALA A 155 1.46 -10.52 2.64
CA ALA A 155 2.02 -10.95 1.37
C ALA A 155 3.02 -9.93 0.80
N SER A 156 2.71 -8.64 0.85
CA SER A 156 3.62 -7.57 0.40
C SER A 156 4.92 -7.57 1.21
N GLY A 157 4.84 -7.70 2.53
CA GLY A 157 6.00 -7.76 3.40
C GLY A 157 6.85 -9.01 3.18
N LEU A 158 6.20 -10.19 3.06
CA LEU A 158 6.88 -11.46 2.83
C LEU A 158 7.55 -11.52 1.46
N ILE A 159 6.95 -10.96 0.41
CA ILE A 159 7.57 -10.87 -0.91
C ILE A 159 8.86 -10.04 -0.86
N VAL A 160 8.83 -8.89 -0.16
CA VAL A 160 10.03 -8.05 -0.03
C VAL A 160 11.10 -8.76 0.82
N LEU A 161 10.72 -9.46 1.88
CA LEU A 161 11.62 -10.29 2.67
C LEU A 161 12.27 -11.36 1.81
N TRP A 162 11.48 -12.11 1.04
CA TRP A 162 11.98 -13.17 0.16
C TRP A 162 12.91 -12.63 -0.92
N LEU A 163 12.56 -11.52 -1.58
CA LEU A 163 13.43 -10.87 -2.56
C LEU A 163 14.71 -10.32 -1.94
N GLY A 164 14.63 -9.78 -0.74
CA GLY A 164 15.80 -9.32 0.02
C GLY A 164 16.74 -10.48 0.33
N CYS A 165 16.24 -11.60 0.83
CA CYS A 165 17.02 -12.80 1.06
C CYS A 165 17.63 -13.34 -0.22
N LEU A 166 16.85 -13.49 -1.30
CA LEU A 166 17.31 -14.03 -2.57
C LEU A 166 18.42 -13.20 -3.20
N LEU A 167 18.28 -11.87 -3.17
CA LEU A 167 19.25 -10.95 -3.76
C LEU A 167 20.63 -11.05 -3.07
N TYR A 168 20.60 -11.22 -1.74
CA TYR A 168 21.84 -11.28 -0.94
C TYR A 168 22.44 -12.69 -0.85
N THR A 169 21.67 -13.76 -1.07
CA THR A 169 22.20 -15.12 -1.15
C THR A 169 22.84 -15.43 -2.49
N SER A 170 22.42 -14.78 -3.57
CA SER A 170 23.04 -14.93 -4.90
C SER A 170 24.47 -14.36 -4.96
N ASP A 171 24.78 -13.32 -4.15
CA ASP A 171 26.12 -12.75 -4.07
C ASP A 171 27.04 -13.48 -3.08
N ALA A 172 26.46 -14.28 -2.16
CA ALA A 172 27.18 -15.11 -1.20
C ALA A 172 26.92 -16.60 -1.51
N ALA A 173 27.58 -17.11 -2.53
CA ALA A 173 27.30 -18.42 -3.12
C ALA A 173 27.54 -19.65 -2.20
N ASP A 174 27.81 -19.51 -0.92
CA ASP A 174 28.18 -20.67 -0.10
C ASP A 174 27.52 -20.81 1.28
N GLU A 175 26.85 -19.82 1.86
CA GLU A 175 26.28 -20.01 3.21
C GLU A 175 25.03 -19.16 3.43
N GLY A 176 23.85 -19.69 3.22
CA GLY A 176 22.68 -18.96 3.63
C GLY A 176 21.36 -19.67 3.50
N PHE A 177 20.80 -20.06 4.64
CA PHE A 177 19.39 -20.40 4.75
C PHE A 177 18.57 -19.12 4.81
N CYS A 178 17.74 -18.90 3.79
CA CYS A 178 16.55 -18.04 3.87
C CYS A 178 15.28 -18.86 3.86
#